data_5f57548e16804348607ad4c76f693d72
#
_entry.id   5f57548e16804348607ad4c76f693d72
#
_cell.length_a   1.000
_cell.length_b   1.000
_cell.length_c   1.000
_cell.angle_alpha   90.00
_cell.angle_beta   90.00
_cell.angle_gamma   90.00
#
_symmetry.space_group_name_H-M   'P 1'
#
loop_
_entity.id
_entity.type
_entity.pdbx_description
1 polymer ?
#
loop_
_entity_poly.entity_id
_entity_poly.type
_entity_poly.pdbx_seq_one_letter_code
_entity_poly.pdbx_strand_id
1 'polypeptide(L)'
;ENACELKGEIPMPKVKESEIVPQKRDRYPGNHKKVTAGYERLAVGDAVGLNQFGVNKVTVKPGAATALNHWHENEDEFVIILSGEVVLVEGDTETVLKAGDCAGFKAGEPVGHHIINKSYEVAILFEVGTRCDDEVGHYTGLDFTYRKVNGVVTFVNKDGSIAS
;
A
#
# COMPACT_ATOMS: atom_id res chain seq x y z
N GLU A 1 22.66 -21.73 -42.34
CA GLU A 1 22.62 -22.79 -41.30
C GLU A 1 22.15 -22.20 -40.00
N ASN A 2 21.07 -22.75 -39.49
CA ASN A 2 20.23 -22.29 -38.42
C ASN A 2 20.93 -22.36 -37.07
N ALA A 3 21.09 -21.22 -36.41
CA ALA A 3 21.20 -21.18 -34.96
C ALA A 3 19.80 -20.91 -34.41
N CYS A 4 19.03 -21.97 -34.25
CA CYS A 4 17.90 -21.99 -33.32
C CYS A 4 18.52 -22.23 -31.92
N GLU A 5 19.08 -21.17 -31.33
CA GLU A 5 19.57 -21.22 -29.98
C GLU A 5 18.39 -21.09 -29.00
N LEU A 6 18.12 -22.25 -28.39
CA LEU A 6 17.70 -22.45 -27.01
C LEU A 6 16.95 -21.21 -26.40
N LYS A 7 15.64 -21.19 -26.60
CA LYS A 7 14.74 -20.58 -25.63
C LYS A 7 14.89 -21.42 -24.34
N GLY A 8 15.83 -21.02 -23.48
CA GLY A 8 15.82 -21.46 -22.10
C GLY A 8 14.41 -21.23 -21.57
N GLU A 9 13.82 -22.24 -20.96
CA GLU A 9 12.58 -22.12 -20.23
C GLU A 9 12.76 -20.93 -19.29
N ILE A 10 12.02 -19.84 -19.53
CA ILE A 10 11.94 -18.74 -18.57
C ILE A 10 11.24 -19.36 -17.38
N PRO A 11 11.93 -19.57 -16.26
CA PRO A 11 11.28 -20.19 -15.10
C PRO A 11 10.12 -19.29 -14.71
N MET A 12 8.92 -19.84 -14.63
CA MET A 12 7.75 -19.16 -14.07
C MET A 12 8.11 -18.77 -12.64
N PRO A 13 8.32 -17.49 -12.30
CA PRO A 13 8.89 -17.12 -11.02
C PRO A 13 7.83 -17.26 -9.92
N LYS A 14 7.85 -18.37 -9.21
CA LYS A 14 7.07 -18.54 -7.99
C LYS A 14 7.67 -17.63 -6.92
N VAL A 15 6.85 -16.77 -6.33
CA VAL A 15 7.26 -15.93 -5.21
C VAL A 15 7.56 -16.80 -3.99
N LYS A 16 8.75 -16.64 -3.41
CA LYS A 16 9.16 -17.29 -2.18
C LYS A 16 9.11 -16.27 -1.04
N GLU A 17 7.98 -16.22 -0.35
CA GLU A 17 7.73 -15.24 0.72
C GLU A 17 8.80 -15.28 1.83
N SER A 18 9.37 -16.46 2.13
CA SER A 18 10.43 -16.62 3.14
C SER A 18 11.75 -15.91 2.79
N GLU A 19 11.94 -15.51 1.53
CA GLU A 19 13.13 -14.79 1.07
C GLU A 19 12.91 -13.27 1.03
N ILE A 20 11.69 -12.79 1.32
CA ILE A 20 11.34 -11.37 1.30
C ILE A 20 11.49 -10.79 2.71
N VAL A 21 12.25 -9.72 2.83
CA VAL A 21 12.39 -8.99 4.11
C VAL A 21 11.11 -8.20 4.37
N PRO A 22 10.41 -8.46 5.49
CA PRO A 22 9.22 -7.70 5.86
C PRO A 22 9.52 -6.22 6.06
N GLN A 23 8.62 -5.36 5.60
CA GLN A 23 8.74 -3.91 5.69
C GLN A 23 7.60 -3.33 6.54
N LYS A 24 7.94 -2.37 7.38
CA LYS A 24 6.97 -1.58 8.18
C LYS A 24 6.68 -0.26 7.50
N ARG A 25 5.54 0.33 7.80
CA ARG A 25 5.16 1.68 7.37
C ARG A 25 5.38 2.64 8.55
N ASP A 26 6.61 3.02 8.80
CA ASP A 26 7.04 3.83 9.96
C ASP A 26 7.61 5.21 9.58
N ARG A 27 7.46 5.62 8.30
CA ARG A 27 8.03 6.86 7.76
C ARG A 27 7.16 8.10 7.95
N TYR A 28 5.95 7.97 8.52
CA TYR A 28 5.10 9.13 8.78
C TYR A 28 5.74 10.09 9.79
N PRO A 29 5.59 11.42 9.58
CA PRO A 29 6.11 12.42 10.49
C PRO A 29 5.57 12.28 11.92
N GLY A 30 6.40 12.60 12.89
CA GLY A 30 6.03 12.70 14.30
C GLY A 30 5.37 11.43 14.86
N ASN A 31 4.25 11.61 15.55
CA ASN A 31 3.50 10.53 16.18
C ASN A 31 2.55 9.77 15.23
N HIS A 32 2.39 10.22 13.99
CA HIS A 32 1.45 9.61 13.04
C HIS A 32 1.82 8.16 12.68
N LYS A 33 3.09 7.78 12.76
CA LYS A 33 3.57 6.40 12.58
C LYS A 33 2.93 5.38 13.53
N LYS A 34 2.33 5.81 14.66
CA LYS A 34 1.67 4.90 15.61
C LYS A 34 0.45 4.21 15.02
N VAL A 35 -0.23 4.86 14.07
CA VAL A 35 -1.43 4.32 13.42
C VAL A 35 -1.11 3.02 12.66
N THR A 36 0.10 2.93 12.12
CA THR A 36 0.57 1.77 11.34
C THR A 36 1.51 0.84 12.12
N ALA A 37 1.59 0.95 13.45
CA ALA A 37 2.54 0.19 14.26
C ALA A 37 2.38 -1.35 14.16
N GLY A 38 1.20 -1.82 13.78
CA GLY A 38 0.91 -3.25 13.55
C GLY A 38 0.81 -3.63 12.06
N TYR A 39 1.21 -2.75 11.15
CA TYR A 39 1.29 -3.02 9.72
C TYR A 39 2.64 -3.61 9.36
N GLU A 40 2.62 -4.67 8.55
CA GLU A 40 3.81 -5.28 7.95
C GLU A 40 3.48 -5.75 6.54
N ARG A 41 4.36 -5.50 5.57
CA ARG A 41 4.18 -5.94 4.18
C ARG A 41 5.34 -6.75 3.67
N LEU A 42 5.04 -7.70 2.80
CA LEU A 42 5.97 -8.37 1.91
C LEU A 42 5.74 -7.82 0.49
N ALA A 43 6.76 -7.20 -0.09
CA ALA A 43 6.70 -6.63 -1.45
C ALA A 43 6.84 -7.76 -2.49
N VAL A 44 5.78 -8.56 -2.64
CA VAL A 44 5.81 -9.79 -3.45
C VAL A 44 5.92 -9.51 -4.95
N GLY A 45 5.41 -8.37 -5.41
CA GLY A 45 5.58 -7.92 -6.80
C GLY A 45 7.04 -7.57 -7.12
N ASP A 46 7.71 -6.88 -6.19
CA ASP A 46 9.12 -6.50 -6.35
C ASP A 46 10.03 -7.73 -6.40
N ALA A 47 9.70 -8.76 -5.61
CA ALA A 47 10.46 -10.01 -5.55
C ALA A 47 10.53 -10.76 -6.91
N VAL A 48 9.61 -10.47 -7.82
CA VAL A 48 9.58 -11.04 -9.18
C VAL A 48 9.76 -9.97 -10.27
N GLY A 49 10.22 -8.77 -9.90
CA GLY A 49 10.61 -7.71 -10.82
C GLY A 49 9.46 -6.94 -11.48
N LEU A 50 8.24 -6.95 -10.90
CA LEU A 50 7.15 -6.11 -11.39
C LEU A 50 7.46 -4.63 -11.11
N ASN A 51 7.30 -3.78 -12.12
CA ASN A 51 7.62 -2.35 -12.03
C ASN A 51 6.47 -1.41 -12.40
N GLN A 52 5.46 -1.85 -13.12
CA GLN A 52 4.32 -1.02 -13.53
C GLN A 52 3.32 -0.81 -12.39
N PHE A 53 3.24 -1.75 -11.46
CA PHE A 53 2.39 -1.70 -10.29
C PHE A 53 3.05 -2.43 -9.11
N GLY A 54 2.68 -2.02 -7.89
CA GLY A 54 3.07 -2.69 -6.67
C GLY A 54 2.10 -3.81 -6.33
N VAL A 55 2.60 -4.93 -5.83
CA VAL A 55 1.79 -5.98 -5.18
C VAL A 55 2.41 -6.29 -3.84
N ASN A 56 1.67 -6.01 -2.77
CA ASN A 56 2.12 -6.26 -1.41
C ASN A 56 1.17 -7.24 -0.72
N LYS A 57 1.71 -8.27 -0.09
CA LYS A 57 0.97 -9.06 0.89
C LYS A 57 1.14 -8.41 2.25
N VAL A 58 0.05 -8.01 2.86
CA VAL A 58 0.03 -7.17 4.06
C VAL A 58 -0.57 -7.92 5.23
N THR A 59 0.08 -7.81 6.37
CA THR A 59 -0.42 -8.26 7.67
C THR A 59 -0.80 -7.04 8.51
N VAL A 60 -2.03 -7.02 9.03
CA VAL A 60 -2.56 -5.93 9.85
C VAL A 60 -2.98 -6.51 11.21
N LYS A 61 -2.25 -6.15 12.26
CA LYS A 61 -2.56 -6.57 13.63
C LYS A 61 -3.79 -5.82 14.17
N PRO A 62 -4.48 -6.37 15.18
CA PRO A 62 -5.56 -5.68 15.87
C PRO A 62 -5.17 -4.25 16.29
N GLY A 63 -6.04 -3.28 16.01
CA GLY A 63 -5.85 -1.86 16.30
C GLY A 63 -4.99 -1.08 15.32
N ALA A 64 -4.32 -1.74 14.36
CA ALA A 64 -3.50 -1.07 13.36
C ALA A 64 -4.30 -0.72 12.11
N ALA A 65 -3.87 0.34 11.41
CA ALA A 65 -4.35 0.67 10.08
C ALA A 65 -3.27 0.42 9.01
N THR A 66 -3.69 0.27 7.76
CA THR A 66 -2.79 0.12 6.62
C THR A 66 -2.04 1.42 6.31
N ALA A 67 -2.70 2.56 6.50
CA ALA A 67 -2.17 3.89 6.26
C ALA A 67 -2.92 4.93 7.11
N LEU A 68 -2.44 6.17 7.12
CA LEU A 68 -3.27 7.32 7.45
C LEU A 68 -4.38 7.48 6.41
N ASN A 69 -5.52 8.07 6.77
CA ASN A 69 -6.60 8.32 5.81
C ASN A 69 -6.11 9.27 4.71
N HIS A 70 -6.15 8.83 3.46
CA HIS A 70 -5.50 9.51 2.33
C HIS A 70 -6.16 9.20 0.99
N TRP A 71 -5.84 10.00 -0.02
CA TRP A 71 -6.13 9.75 -1.42
C TRP A 71 -4.95 10.16 -2.30
N HIS A 72 -4.87 9.62 -3.51
CA HIS A 72 -3.78 9.77 -4.48
C HIS A 72 -4.21 10.56 -5.72
N GLU A 73 -3.34 11.43 -6.24
CA GLU A 73 -3.62 12.16 -7.50
C GLU A 73 -3.50 11.26 -8.73
N ASN A 74 -2.48 10.39 -8.80
CA ASN A 74 -2.12 9.67 -10.01
C ASN A 74 -2.03 8.14 -9.84
N GLU A 75 -2.06 7.61 -8.61
CA GLU A 75 -1.93 6.18 -8.36
C GLU A 75 -3.30 5.57 -7.99
N ASP A 76 -3.76 4.60 -8.79
CA ASP A 76 -4.90 3.74 -8.43
C ASP A 76 -4.47 2.74 -7.36
N GLU A 77 -5.37 2.42 -6.44
CA GLU A 77 -5.16 1.39 -5.44
C GLU A 77 -6.30 0.37 -5.44
N PHE A 78 -5.96 -0.88 -5.13
CA PHE A 78 -6.92 -1.97 -5.01
C PHE A 78 -6.50 -2.90 -3.87
N VAL A 79 -7.47 -3.39 -3.11
CA VAL A 79 -7.23 -4.32 -2.01
C VAL A 79 -8.10 -5.56 -2.12
N ILE A 80 -7.56 -6.70 -1.66
CA ILE A 80 -8.26 -7.98 -1.59
C ILE A 80 -8.01 -8.55 -0.19
N ILE A 81 -9.06 -8.81 0.57
CA ILE A 81 -8.94 -9.43 1.89
C ILE A 81 -8.74 -10.94 1.72
N LEU A 82 -7.64 -11.48 2.24
CA LEU A 82 -7.33 -12.90 2.18
C LEU A 82 -7.83 -13.65 3.41
N SER A 83 -7.69 -13.05 4.58
CA SER A 83 -8.14 -13.64 5.85
C SER A 83 -8.39 -12.59 6.91
N GLY A 84 -9.23 -12.92 7.88
CA GLY A 84 -9.65 -12.00 8.94
C GLY A 84 -10.74 -11.04 8.49
N GLU A 85 -10.93 -10.00 9.30
CA GLU A 85 -11.93 -8.95 9.09
C GLU A 85 -11.28 -7.60 9.33
N VAL A 86 -11.58 -6.62 8.50
CA VAL A 86 -11.10 -5.24 8.62
C VAL A 86 -12.24 -4.27 8.34
N VAL A 87 -12.05 -3.00 8.68
CA VAL A 87 -12.98 -1.92 8.36
C VAL A 87 -12.32 -0.98 7.37
N LEU A 88 -12.94 -0.84 6.20
CA LEU A 88 -12.66 0.25 5.27
C LEU A 88 -13.33 1.52 5.81
N VAL A 89 -12.56 2.58 5.98
CA VAL A 89 -13.04 3.93 6.24
C VAL A 89 -12.84 4.75 4.97
N GLU A 90 -13.94 5.21 4.37
CA GLU A 90 -13.93 6.02 3.16
C GLU A 90 -14.82 7.26 3.39
N GLY A 91 -14.21 8.44 3.41
CA GLY A 91 -14.91 9.65 3.85
C GLY A 91 -15.49 9.46 5.28
N ASP A 92 -16.80 9.60 5.40
CA ASP A 92 -17.54 9.42 6.66
C ASP A 92 -18.17 8.02 6.81
N THR A 93 -17.87 7.10 5.89
CA THR A 93 -18.49 5.77 5.82
C THR A 93 -17.52 4.70 6.31
N GLU A 94 -18.03 3.77 7.13
CA GLU A 94 -17.33 2.57 7.55
C GLU A 94 -17.99 1.34 6.94
N THR A 95 -17.19 0.49 6.27
CA THR A 95 -17.65 -0.76 5.68
C THR A 95 -16.80 -1.92 6.19
N VAL A 96 -17.42 -2.95 6.72
CA VAL A 96 -16.71 -4.18 7.13
C VAL A 96 -16.37 -4.98 5.89
N LEU A 97 -15.09 -5.33 5.74
CA LEU A 97 -14.58 -6.22 4.71
C LEU A 97 -14.07 -7.52 5.31
N LYS A 98 -14.44 -8.64 4.72
CA LYS A 98 -14.07 -10.01 5.13
C LYS A 98 -13.29 -10.72 4.04
N ALA A 99 -12.76 -11.88 4.34
CA ALA A 99 -12.05 -12.71 3.37
C ALA A 99 -12.86 -12.91 2.09
N GLY A 100 -12.27 -12.56 0.95
CA GLY A 100 -12.87 -12.56 -0.38
C GLY A 100 -13.42 -11.19 -0.84
N ASP A 101 -13.65 -10.24 0.08
CA ASP A 101 -14.07 -8.89 -0.29
C ASP A 101 -12.93 -8.09 -0.89
N CYS A 102 -13.29 -7.15 -1.75
CA CYS A 102 -12.36 -6.26 -2.46
C CYS A 102 -12.84 -4.81 -2.36
N ALA A 103 -11.90 -3.87 -2.44
CA ALA A 103 -12.17 -2.45 -2.62
C ALA A 103 -11.15 -1.83 -3.57
N GLY A 104 -11.53 -0.76 -4.29
CA GLY A 104 -10.65 -0.05 -5.21
C GLY A 104 -10.81 1.45 -5.06
N PHE A 105 -9.71 2.17 -5.21
CA PHE A 105 -9.61 3.62 -5.03
C PHE A 105 -8.98 4.21 -6.27
N LYS A 106 -9.76 5.01 -6.99
CA LYS A 106 -9.33 5.60 -8.26
C LYS A 106 -8.50 6.85 -8.01
N ALA A 107 -7.42 6.98 -8.76
CA ALA A 107 -6.60 8.17 -8.79
C ALA A 107 -7.43 9.43 -9.10
N GLY A 108 -7.11 10.52 -8.41
CA GLY A 108 -7.74 11.83 -8.61
C GLY A 108 -9.11 11.98 -7.96
N GLU A 109 -9.64 10.98 -7.26
CA GLU A 109 -10.85 11.12 -6.46
C GLU A 109 -10.50 11.60 -5.05
N PRO A 110 -10.90 12.84 -4.65
CA PRO A 110 -10.44 13.43 -3.40
C PRO A 110 -11.25 12.93 -2.17
N VAL A 111 -11.46 11.62 -2.11
CA VAL A 111 -12.12 10.95 -0.99
C VAL A 111 -11.08 10.13 -0.24
N GLY A 112 -10.74 10.57 0.97
CA GLY A 112 -9.75 9.87 1.78
C GLY A 112 -10.24 8.49 2.23
N HIS A 113 -9.35 7.52 2.19
CA HIS A 113 -9.61 6.16 2.62
C HIS A 113 -8.45 5.59 3.43
N HIS A 114 -8.74 4.63 4.27
CA HIS A 114 -7.79 3.69 4.87
C HIS A 114 -8.50 2.42 5.35
N ILE A 115 -7.73 1.39 5.63
CA ILE A 115 -8.23 0.15 6.22
C ILE A 115 -7.68 0.02 7.63
N ILE A 116 -8.55 -0.27 8.59
CA ILE A 116 -8.20 -0.47 10.00
C ILE A 116 -8.69 -1.84 10.47
N ASN A 117 -7.84 -2.56 11.18
CA ASN A 117 -8.23 -3.80 11.84
C ASN A 117 -8.84 -3.48 13.21
N LYS A 118 -10.17 -3.42 13.28
CA LYS A 118 -10.93 -3.24 14.53
C LYS A 118 -11.28 -4.58 15.20
N SER A 119 -10.88 -5.70 14.61
CA SER A 119 -11.12 -7.05 15.15
C SER A 119 -10.06 -7.44 16.21
N TYR A 120 -10.21 -8.64 16.77
CA TYR A 120 -9.24 -9.21 17.72
C TYR A 120 -8.25 -10.16 17.07
N GLU A 121 -8.40 -10.45 15.77
CA GLU A 121 -7.58 -11.37 15.01
C GLU A 121 -6.71 -10.62 14.00
N VAL A 122 -5.59 -11.21 13.61
CA VAL A 122 -4.74 -10.68 12.53
C VAL A 122 -5.49 -10.79 11.21
N ALA A 123 -5.49 -9.71 10.44
CA ALA A 123 -5.99 -9.73 9.07
C ALA A 123 -4.83 -9.76 8.07
N ILE A 124 -5.05 -10.44 6.93
CA ILE A 124 -4.12 -10.52 5.81
C ILE A 124 -4.84 -10.07 4.55
N LEU A 125 -4.21 -9.19 3.78
CA LEU A 125 -4.76 -8.68 2.54
C LEU A 125 -3.66 -8.48 1.49
N PHE A 126 -4.05 -8.36 0.23
CA PHE A 126 -3.20 -7.79 -0.81
C PHE A 126 -3.54 -6.32 -1.01
N GLU A 127 -2.50 -5.49 -1.10
CA GLU A 127 -2.53 -4.13 -1.66
C GLU A 127 -1.90 -4.18 -3.05
N VAL A 128 -2.63 -3.69 -4.06
CA VAL A 128 -2.15 -3.54 -5.44
C VAL A 128 -2.32 -2.06 -5.81
N GLY A 129 -1.27 -1.43 -6.31
CA GLY A 129 -1.34 -0.03 -6.70
C GLY A 129 -0.46 0.26 -7.91
N THR A 130 -0.88 1.16 -8.77
CA THR A 130 -0.06 1.64 -9.88
C THR A 130 1.17 2.36 -9.36
N ARG A 131 2.17 2.56 -10.21
CA ARG A 131 3.42 3.25 -9.87
C ARG A 131 3.64 4.39 -10.85
N CYS A 132 3.72 5.59 -10.31
CA CYS A 132 4.10 6.79 -11.05
C CYS A 132 5.43 7.31 -10.49
N ASP A 133 6.25 7.93 -11.34
CA ASP A 133 7.51 8.57 -10.89
C ASP A 133 7.22 9.81 -10.05
N ASP A 134 6.15 10.53 -10.41
CA ASP A 134 5.67 11.71 -9.71
C ASP A 134 4.27 11.46 -9.17
N GLU A 135 4.07 11.67 -7.86
CA GLU A 135 2.82 11.43 -7.15
C GLU A 135 2.62 12.42 -6.01
N VAL A 136 1.37 12.76 -5.74
CA VAL A 136 0.97 13.50 -4.53
C VAL A 136 -0.13 12.74 -3.80
N GLY A 137 0.14 12.35 -2.58
CA GLY A 137 -0.86 11.79 -1.66
C GLY A 137 -1.30 12.81 -0.62
N HIS A 138 -2.59 12.97 -0.47
CA HIS A 138 -3.22 13.91 0.45
C HIS A 138 -3.77 13.20 1.67
N TYR A 139 -3.45 13.70 2.86
CA TYR A 139 -3.95 13.13 4.11
C TYR A 139 -5.13 13.94 4.64
N THR A 140 -6.26 13.27 4.86
CA THR A 140 -7.47 13.92 5.36
C THR A 140 -7.26 14.47 6.77
N GLY A 141 -7.53 15.77 6.94
CA GLY A 141 -7.44 16.44 8.25
C GLY A 141 -6.01 16.67 8.76
N LEU A 142 -4.97 16.40 7.96
CA LEU A 142 -3.58 16.64 8.32
C LEU A 142 -2.98 17.82 7.56
N ASP A 143 -1.89 18.37 8.09
CA ASP A 143 -1.25 19.57 7.57
C ASP A 143 -0.05 19.30 6.66
N PHE A 144 0.10 18.07 6.21
CA PHE A 144 1.16 17.67 5.27
C PHE A 144 0.62 16.77 4.15
N THR A 145 1.40 16.67 3.09
CA THR A 145 1.18 15.79 1.94
C THR A 145 2.36 14.85 1.76
N TYR A 146 2.11 13.69 1.18
CA TYR A 146 3.13 12.84 0.59
C TYR A 146 3.45 13.36 -0.81
N ARG A 147 4.71 13.56 -1.11
CA ARG A 147 5.18 13.91 -2.45
C ARG A 147 6.25 12.94 -2.90
N LYS A 148 6.10 12.45 -4.10
CA LYS A 148 7.11 11.66 -4.79
C LYS A 148 7.51 12.40 -6.06
N VAL A 149 8.80 12.66 -6.25
CA VAL A 149 9.37 13.30 -7.44
C VAL A 149 10.55 12.46 -7.89
N ASN A 150 10.52 11.99 -9.14
CA ASN A 150 11.51 11.05 -9.67
C ASN A 150 11.76 9.86 -8.72
N GLY A 151 10.71 9.31 -8.15
CA GLY A 151 10.77 8.18 -7.20
C GLY A 151 11.22 8.53 -5.77
N VAL A 152 11.63 9.78 -5.50
CA VAL A 152 12.06 10.22 -4.16
C VAL A 152 10.87 10.75 -3.37
N VAL A 153 10.64 10.15 -2.20
CA VAL A 153 9.51 10.47 -1.32
C VAL A 153 9.89 11.51 -0.28
N THR A 154 9.01 12.52 -0.11
CA THR A 154 9.14 13.56 0.90
C THR A 154 7.77 13.89 1.48
N PHE A 155 7.68 14.15 2.78
CA PHE A 155 6.48 14.70 3.40
C PHE A 155 6.64 16.22 3.51
N VAL A 156 5.66 16.97 3.01
CA VAL A 156 5.73 18.44 2.89
C VAL A 156 4.50 19.05 3.56
N ASN A 157 4.73 19.96 4.50
CA ASN A 157 3.66 20.72 5.15
C ASN A 157 2.98 21.69 4.16
N LYS A 158 1.79 22.17 4.48
CA LYS A 158 1.06 23.14 3.65
C LYS A 158 1.80 24.45 3.43
N ASP A 159 2.68 24.84 4.35
CA ASP A 159 3.55 26.01 4.21
C ASP A 159 4.78 25.78 3.33
N GLY A 160 4.97 24.56 2.81
CA GLY A 160 6.09 24.16 1.97
C GLY A 160 7.32 23.64 2.72
N SER A 161 7.33 23.64 4.04
CA SER A 161 8.43 23.09 4.84
C SER A 161 8.37 21.55 4.86
N ILE A 162 9.52 20.91 5.15
CA ILE A 162 9.58 19.45 5.31
C ILE A 162 8.90 19.07 6.63
N ALA A 163 7.94 18.14 6.57
CA ALA A 163 7.31 17.57 7.74
C ALA A 163 8.24 16.55 8.42
N SER A 164 8.41 16.63 9.74
CA SER A 164 9.35 15.83 10.55
C SER A 164 8.66 15.09 11.70
#